data_7ebd0464163ad88220fa84d027764764
#
_entry.id   7ebd0464163ad88220fa84d027764764
#
_cell.length_a   1.000
_cell.length_b   1.000
_cell.length_c   1.000
_cell.angle_alpha   90.00
_cell.angle_beta   90.00
_cell.angle_gamma   90.00
#
_symmetry.space_group_name_H-M   'P 1'
#
loop_
_entity.id
_entity.type
_entity.pdbx_description
1 polymer ?
#
loop_
_entity_poly.entity_id
_entity_poly.type
_entity_poly.pdbx_seq_one_letter_code
_entity_poly.pdbx_strand_id
1 'polypeptide(L)'
;MTDVLAAVIDLTPAIRARAAEIEQARRLPADLARSLAAAGAFRMAVPRDVGGLELEPASLLRVIEAAGNADASVGWCVMIGATSGVTAAYLPVAVAREIFGSPDAIVGGVFAAMGTAEIDGDDYVVSGRWPWASGSANCRWLLGGCVVTENGTPRRLPNGVPEERRLLFPAERVTLADTWHSSGLCGTGSGEMGVQPASAGQPRGVL
;
A
#
# COMPACT_ATOMS: atom_id res chain seq x y z
N MET A 1 -1.89 -24.20 -7.67
CA MET A 1 -1.77 -23.00 -6.81
C MET A 1 -0.28 -22.75 -6.65
N THR A 2 0.23 -21.63 -7.11
CA THR A 2 1.67 -21.30 -7.02
C THR A 2 2.06 -21.21 -5.54
N ASP A 3 3.11 -21.91 -5.15
CA ASP A 3 3.70 -21.75 -3.81
C ASP A 3 4.47 -20.43 -3.81
N VAL A 4 3.86 -19.40 -3.19
CA VAL A 4 4.44 -18.04 -3.12
C VAL A 4 5.79 -18.05 -2.43
N LEU A 5 5.95 -18.87 -1.39
CA LEU A 5 7.22 -18.95 -0.65
C LEU A 5 8.33 -19.48 -1.57
N ALA A 6 8.08 -20.57 -2.28
CA ALA A 6 9.03 -21.13 -3.23
C ALA A 6 9.36 -20.10 -4.32
N ALA A 7 8.34 -19.45 -4.92
CA ALA A 7 8.56 -18.46 -5.97
C ALA A 7 9.37 -17.24 -5.49
N VAL A 8 9.18 -16.78 -4.26
CA VAL A 8 9.97 -15.69 -3.68
C VAL A 8 11.39 -16.15 -3.33
N ILE A 9 11.56 -17.38 -2.83
CA ILE A 9 12.90 -17.97 -2.60
C ILE A 9 13.69 -18.02 -3.92
N ASP A 10 13.06 -18.41 -5.03
CA ASP A 10 13.71 -18.44 -6.35
C ASP A 10 14.16 -17.04 -6.83
N LEU A 11 13.52 -15.98 -6.36
CA LEU A 11 13.92 -14.59 -6.65
C LEU A 11 15.06 -14.08 -5.76
N THR A 12 15.38 -14.73 -4.63
CA THR A 12 16.37 -14.22 -3.67
C THR A 12 17.78 -14.02 -4.24
N PRO A 13 18.30 -14.86 -5.14
CA PRO A 13 19.60 -14.58 -5.76
C PRO A 13 19.61 -13.30 -6.60
N ALA A 14 18.53 -13.06 -7.36
CA ALA A 14 18.39 -11.86 -8.18
C ALA A 14 18.22 -10.60 -7.31
N ILE A 15 17.49 -10.69 -6.20
CA ILE A 15 17.34 -9.62 -5.24
C ILE A 15 18.70 -9.24 -4.65
N ARG A 16 19.46 -10.21 -4.14
CA ARG A 16 20.79 -9.97 -3.55
C ARG A 16 21.78 -9.36 -4.56
N ALA A 17 21.76 -9.81 -5.79
CA ALA A 17 22.64 -9.28 -6.84
C ALA A 17 22.35 -7.80 -7.16
N ARG A 18 21.14 -7.32 -6.83
CA ARG A 18 20.69 -5.95 -7.11
C ARG A 18 20.65 -5.06 -5.86
N ALA A 19 21.16 -5.50 -4.71
CA ALA A 19 21.12 -4.73 -3.47
C ALA A 19 21.70 -3.32 -3.61
N ALA A 20 22.85 -3.17 -4.27
CA ALA A 20 23.46 -1.86 -4.52
C ALA A 20 22.59 -0.96 -5.42
N GLU A 21 21.95 -1.52 -6.44
CA GLU A 21 21.00 -0.80 -7.31
C GLU A 21 19.78 -0.32 -6.51
N ILE A 22 19.19 -1.19 -5.68
CA ILE A 22 18.03 -0.89 -4.83
C ILE A 22 18.37 0.26 -3.87
N GLU A 23 19.54 0.21 -3.24
CA GLU A 23 19.98 1.24 -2.31
C GLU A 23 20.23 2.57 -3.02
N GLN A 24 20.94 2.58 -4.14
CA GLN A 24 21.25 3.78 -4.92
C GLN A 24 20.01 4.42 -5.53
N ALA A 25 19.08 3.62 -6.06
CA ALA A 25 17.83 4.08 -6.61
C ALA A 25 16.85 4.58 -5.53
N ARG A 26 17.09 4.23 -4.27
CA ARG A 26 16.21 4.51 -3.12
C ARG A 26 14.75 4.08 -3.33
N ARG A 27 14.55 2.99 -4.07
CA ARG A 27 13.25 2.35 -4.35
C ARG A 27 13.47 0.98 -4.99
N LEU A 28 12.47 0.15 -4.92
CA LEU A 28 12.49 -1.11 -5.67
C LEU A 28 12.42 -0.80 -7.17
N PRO A 29 13.33 -1.38 -7.98
CA PRO A 29 13.21 -1.35 -9.43
C PRO A 29 11.86 -1.95 -9.88
N ALA A 30 11.22 -1.32 -10.87
CA ALA A 30 9.87 -1.67 -11.28
C ALA A 30 9.75 -3.10 -11.84
N ASP A 31 10.78 -3.62 -12.48
CA ASP A 31 10.82 -5.00 -12.98
C ASP A 31 10.92 -6.02 -11.84
N LEU A 32 11.67 -5.70 -10.77
CA LEU A 32 11.73 -6.53 -9.57
C LEU A 32 10.37 -6.54 -8.84
N ALA A 33 9.73 -5.37 -8.71
CA ALA A 33 8.40 -5.29 -8.14
C ALA A 33 7.38 -6.11 -8.94
N ARG A 34 7.45 -6.09 -10.28
CA ARG A 34 6.61 -6.95 -11.14
C ARG A 34 6.90 -8.44 -10.95
N SER A 35 8.17 -8.84 -10.79
CA SER A 35 8.53 -10.24 -10.52
C SER A 35 7.95 -10.73 -9.19
N LEU A 36 8.01 -9.91 -8.14
CA LEU A 36 7.38 -10.18 -6.84
C LEU A 36 5.85 -10.25 -6.95
N ALA A 37 5.23 -9.37 -7.73
CA ALA A 37 3.79 -9.41 -7.99
C ALA A 37 3.39 -10.70 -8.71
N ALA A 38 4.14 -11.10 -9.74
CA ALA A 38 3.92 -12.35 -10.48
C ALA A 38 4.08 -13.59 -9.58
N ALA A 39 4.99 -13.54 -8.59
CA ALA A 39 5.12 -14.56 -7.55
C ALA A 39 3.93 -14.57 -6.56
N GLY A 40 3.05 -13.57 -6.59
CA GLY A 40 1.88 -13.46 -5.70
C GLY A 40 2.15 -12.74 -4.38
N ALA A 41 3.36 -12.17 -4.19
CA ALA A 41 3.81 -11.60 -2.93
C ALA A 41 2.90 -10.48 -2.39
N PHE A 42 2.27 -9.69 -3.28
CA PHE A 42 1.38 -8.59 -2.87
C PHE A 42 -0.09 -8.97 -2.71
N ARG A 43 -0.43 -10.24 -3.00
CA ARG A 43 -1.82 -10.74 -2.92
C ARG A 43 -2.05 -11.70 -1.76
N MET A 44 -1.05 -11.87 -0.90
CA MET A 44 -1.06 -12.87 0.17
C MET A 44 -2.21 -12.69 1.16
N ALA A 45 -2.54 -11.44 1.53
CA ALA A 45 -3.61 -11.13 2.48
C ALA A 45 -4.92 -10.68 1.81
N VAL A 46 -4.96 -10.60 0.48
CA VAL A 46 -6.20 -10.29 -0.25
C VAL A 46 -7.16 -11.49 -0.18
N PRO A 47 -8.46 -11.29 0.12
CA PRO A 47 -9.45 -12.37 0.15
C PRO A 47 -9.58 -13.12 -1.18
N ARG A 48 -9.86 -14.42 -1.12
CA ARG A 48 -10.03 -15.28 -2.31
C ARG A 48 -11.15 -14.82 -3.23
N ASP A 49 -12.23 -14.30 -2.65
CA ASP A 49 -13.41 -13.84 -3.40
C ASP A 49 -13.11 -12.63 -4.31
N VAL A 50 -12.04 -11.92 -4.04
CA VAL A 50 -11.53 -10.83 -4.89
C VAL A 50 -10.28 -11.23 -5.68
N GLY A 51 -9.96 -12.51 -5.71
CA GLY A 51 -8.84 -13.06 -6.49
C GLY A 51 -7.52 -13.10 -5.72
N GLY A 52 -7.53 -12.91 -4.42
CA GLY A 52 -6.36 -13.01 -3.54
C GLY A 52 -5.98 -14.44 -3.18
N LEU A 53 -4.97 -14.58 -2.34
CA LEU A 53 -4.46 -15.86 -1.88
C LEU A 53 -4.95 -16.21 -0.47
N GLU A 54 -5.31 -15.20 0.32
CA GLU A 54 -5.85 -15.35 1.69
C GLU A 54 -5.01 -16.35 2.51
N LEU A 55 -3.70 -16.07 2.56
CA LEU A 55 -2.76 -16.94 3.27
C LEU A 55 -2.89 -16.76 4.79
N GLU A 56 -2.67 -17.86 5.49
CA GLU A 56 -2.51 -17.82 6.94
C GLU A 56 -1.36 -16.90 7.35
N PRO A 57 -1.47 -16.14 8.46
CA PRO A 57 -0.46 -15.17 8.90
C PRO A 57 0.94 -15.75 9.01
N ALA A 58 1.09 -16.99 9.50
CA ALA A 58 2.39 -17.65 9.60
C ALA A 58 3.04 -17.89 8.23
N SER A 59 2.25 -18.22 7.21
CA SER A 59 2.72 -18.40 5.84
C SER A 59 3.14 -17.07 5.22
N LEU A 60 2.36 -16.02 5.44
CA LEU A 60 2.67 -14.66 5.00
C LEU A 60 4.00 -14.17 5.59
N LEU A 61 4.21 -14.37 6.90
CA LEU A 61 5.44 -13.97 7.58
C LEU A 61 6.68 -14.69 7.01
N ARG A 62 6.58 -15.98 6.67
CA ARG A 62 7.68 -16.72 6.05
C ARG A 62 8.10 -16.15 4.70
N VAL A 63 7.13 -15.69 3.90
CA VAL A 63 7.42 -15.05 2.61
C VAL A 63 8.12 -13.70 2.81
N ILE A 64 7.63 -12.88 3.77
CA ILE A 64 8.26 -11.62 4.13
C ILE A 64 9.68 -11.83 4.64
N GLU A 65 9.89 -12.83 5.49
CA GLU A 65 11.20 -13.21 6.01
C GLU A 65 12.16 -13.62 4.87
N ALA A 66 11.70 -14.47 3.94
CA ALA A 66 12.53 -14.87 2.79
C ALA A 66 12.96 -13.68 1.94
N ALA A 67 12.03 -12.75 1.64
CA ALA A 67 12.33 -11.53 0.91
C ALA A 67 13.29 -10.62 1.70
N GLY A 68 13.06 -10.43 3.01
CA GLY A 68 13.86 -9.60 3.90
C GLY A 68 15.27 -10.13 4.13
N ASN A 69 15.46 -11.45 4.16
CA ASN A 69 16.79 -12.09 4.21
C ASN A 69 17.58 -11.89 2.92
N ALA A 70 16.93 -11.62 1.81
CA ALA A 70 17.60 -11.27 0.56
C ALA A 70 17.99 -9.78 0.52
N ASP A 71 17.04 -8.90 0.87
CA ASP A 71 17.22 -7.45 1.02
C ASP A 71 16.10 -6.90 1.94
N ALA A 72 16.47 -6.19 2.99
CA ALA A 72 15.54 -5.69 3.99
C ALA A 72 14.52 -4.69 3.41
N SER A 73 14.91 -3.87 2.43
CA SER A 73 13.99 -2.93 1.75
C SER A 73 12.94 -3.68 0.95
N VAL A 74 13.34 -4.79 0.29
CA VAL A 74 12.41 -5.65 -0.46
C VAL A 74 11.41 -6.30 0.49
N GLY A 75 11.90 -6.90 1.60
CA GLY A 75 11.03 -7.50 2.62
C GLY A 75 10.03 -6.51 3.19
N TRP A 76 10.47 -5.28 3.46
CA TRP A 76 9.60 -4.21 3.94
C TRP A 76 8.52 -3.84 2.92
N CYS A 77 8.89 -3.64 1.65
CA CYS A 77 7.92 -3.32 0.60
C CYS A 77 6.92 -4.47 0.38
N VAL A 78 7.38 -5.73 0.44
CA VAL A 78 6.49 -6.90 0.38
C VAL A 78 5.53 -6.91 1.56
N MET A 79 6.00 -6.63 2.77
CA MET A 79 5.17 -6.55 3.97
C MET A 79 4.08 -5.49 3.83
N ILE A 80 4.44 -4.26 3.43
CA ILE A 80 3.48 -3.15 3.25
C ILE A 80 2.45 -3.51 2.19
N GLY A 81 2.88 -3.97 1.01
CA GLY A 81 1.95 -4.28 -0.09
C GLY A 81 1.04 -5.47 0.22
N ALA A 82 1.57 -6.53 0.83
CA ALA A 82 0.79 -7.71 1.20
C ALA A 82 -0.25 -7.38 2.28
N THR A 83 0.15 -6.69 3.35
CA THR A 83 -0.77 -6.36 4.46
C THR A 83 -1.82 -5.33 4.09
N SER A 84 -1.53 -4.44 3.12
CA SER A 84 -2.54 -3.56 2.55
C SER A 84 -3.72 -4.33 1.93
N GLY A 85 -3.50 -5.57 1.49
CA GLY A 85 -4.52 -6.45 0.97
C GLY A 85 -5.66 -6.79 1.93
N VAL A 86 -5.43 -6.71 3.24
CA VAL A 86 -6.48 -6.91 4.27
C VAL A 86 -7.63 -5.91 4.09
N THR A 87 -7.35 -4.72 3.58
CA THR A 87 -8.36 -3.68 3.38
C THR A 87 -9.45 -4.09 2.39
N ALA A 88 -9.14 -5.02 1.47
CA ALA A 88 -10.11 -5.54 0.51
C ALA A 88 -11.33 -6.19 1.18
N ALA A 89 -11.16 -6.77 2.39
CA ALA A 89 -12.25 -7.40 3.14
C ALA A 89 -13.29 -6.40 3.67
N TYR A 90 -12.98 -5.13 3.71
CA TYR A 90 -13.84 -4.06 4.23
C TYR A 90 -14.51 -3.25 3.12
N LEU A 91 -14.22 -3.55 1.86
CA LEU A 91 -14.77 -2.84 0.70
C LEU A 91 -15.94 -3.60 0.08
N PRO A 92 -16.87 -2.90 -0.58
CA PRO A 92 -17.81 -3.56 -1.48
C PRO A 92 -17.05 -4.42 -2.50
N VAL A 93 -17.52 -5.65 -2.75
CA VAL A 93 -16.80 -6.65 -3.57
C VAL A 93 -16.41 -6.11 -4.95
N ALA A 94 -17.27 -5.30 -5.58
CA ALA A 94 -16.98 -4.69 -6.88
C ALA A 94 -15.77 -3.75 -6.82
N VAL A 95 -15.71 -2.91 -5.77
CA VAL A 95 -14.60 -1.98 -5.53
C VAL A 95 -13.32 -2.74 -5.17
N ALA A 96 -13.43 -3.75 -4.30
CA ALA A 96 -12.30 -4.59 -3.94
C ALA A 96 -11.69 -5.28 -5.19
N ARG A 97 -12.53 -5.79 -6.10
CA ARG A 97 -12.06 -6.39 -7.36
C ARG A 97 -11.42 -5.39 -8.32
N GLU A 98 -11.92 -4.15 -8.39
CA GLU A 98 -11.30 -3.08 -9.17
C GLU A 98 -9.88 -2.79 -8.68
N ILE A 99 -9.69 -2.70 -7.36
CA ILE A 99 -8.43 -2.30 -6.73
C ILE A 99 -7.43 -3.46 -6.66
N PHE A 100 -7.88 -4.64 -6.21
CA PHE A 100 -7.02 -5.77 -5.85
C PHE A 100 -7.12 -6.97 -6.82
N GLY A 101 -8.08 -6.99 -7.74
CA GLY A 101 -8.37 -8.15 -8.58
C GLY A 101 -7.32 -8.44 -9.65
N SER A 102 -6.51 -7.46 -10.05
CA SER A 102 -5.43 -7.67 -11.01
C SER A 102 -4.26 -8.44 -10.38
N PRO A 103 -3.68 -9.45 -11.08
CA PRO A 103 -2.53 -10.20 -10.57
C PRO A 103 -1.29 -9.34 -10.30
N ASP A 104 -1.16 -8.22 -10.98
CA ASP A 104 -0.06 -7.26 -10.87
C ASP A 104 -0.39 -6.06 -9.97
N ALA A 105 -1.56 -6.05 -9.34
CA ALA A 105 -1.96 -4.97 -8.45
C ALA A 105 -1.03 -4.92 -7.22
N ILE A 106 -0.40 -3.76 -7.02
CA ILE A 106 0.34 -3.42 -5.81
C ILE A 106 -0.40 -2.26 -5.17
N VAL A 107 -0.78 -2.44 -3.91
CA VAL A 107 -1.45 -1.43 -3.10
C VAL A 107 -0.58 -1.15 -1.88
N GLY A 108 -0.38 0.10 -1.56
CA GLY A 108 0.38 0.52 -0.39
C GLY A 108 -0.21 1.78 0.22
N GLY A 109 0.57 2.48 1.02
CA GLY A 109 0.14 3.76 1.59
C GLY A 109 0.36 3.86 3.09
N VAL A 110 -0.33 4.81 3.72
CA VAL A 110 -0.12 5.17 5.13
C VAL A 110 -1.43 5.10 5.89
N PHE A 111 -1.51 4.23 6.88
CA PHE A 111 -2.72 4.03 7.71
C PHE A 111 -2.98 5.16 8.70
N ALA A 112 -1.92 5.88 9.14
CA ALA A 112 -2.07 6.97 10.09
C ALA A 112 -2.97 8.08 9.55
N ALA A 113 -3.89 8.56 10.37
CA ALA A 113 -4.87 9.59 10.00
C ALA A 113 -4.21 10.98 9.97
N MET A 114 -3.43 11.24 8.94
CA MET A 114 -2.67 12.49 8.74
C MET A 114 -3.32 13.41 7.69
N GLY A 115 -4.33 12.92 6.97
CA GLY A 115 -5.14 13.71 6.04
C GLY A 115 -6.46 14.11 6.65
N THR A 116 -7.22 14.90 5.87
CA THR A 116 -8.58 15.35 6.17
C THR A 116 -9.52 14.86 5.09
N ALA A 117 -10.67 14.34 5.50
CA ALA A 117 -11.78 13.95 4.63
C ALA A 117 -13.01 14.81 5.00
N GLU A 118 -13.16 15.93 4.31
CA GLU A 118 -14.31 16.81 4.50
C GLU A 118 -15.55 16.21 3.82
N ILE A 119 -16.67 16.11 4.53
CA ILE A 119 -17.92 15.61 4.00
C ILE A 119 -18.47 16.59 2.96
N ASP A 120 -18.81 16.08 1.77
CA ASP A 120 -19.45 16.82 0.68
C ASP A 120 -20.61 15.99 0.11
N GLY A 121 -21.79 16.14 0.70
CA GLY A 121 -22.94 15.29 0.41
C GLY A 121 -22.67 13.83 0.78
N ASP A 122 -22.75 12.93 -0.20
CA ASP A 122 -22.45 11.50 -0.02
C ASP A 122 -20.97 11.17 -0.26
N ASP A 123 -20.14 12.17 -0.54
CA ASP A 123 -18.73 12.04 -0.90
C ASP A 123 -17.80 12.70 0.11
N TYR A 124 -16.49 12.66 -0.16
CA TYR A 124 -15.48 13.36 0.61
C TYR A 124 -14.59 14.21 -0.31
N VAL A 125 -14.32 15.44 0.11
CA VAL A 125 -13.19 16.23 -0.41
C VAL A 125 -11.97 15.92 0.45
N VAL A 126 -10.94 15.34 -0.16
CA VAL A 126 -9.79 14.84 0.59
C VAL A 126 -8.56 15.67 0.31
N SER A 127 -7.82 15.98 1.37
CA SER A 127 -6.49 16.57 1.29
C SER A 127 -5.59 15.98 2.38
N GLY A 128 -4.30 15.89 2.08
CA GLY A 128 -3.35 15.41 3.07
C GLY A 128 -1.95 15.21 2.52
N ARG A 129 -1.04 15.03 3.47
CA ARG A 129 0.35 14.63 3.24
C ARG A 129 0.71 13.55 4.22
N TRP A 130 1.21 12.43 3.71
CA TRP A 130 1.54 11.24 4.50
C TRP A 130 2.99 10.87 4.26
N PRO A 131 3.89 11.09 5.23
CA PRO A 131 5.25 10.60 5.17
C PRO A 131 5.28 9.07 5.30
N TRP A 132 6.42 8.49 4.94
CA TRP A 132 6.69 7.06 5.05
C TRP A 132 5.80 6.18 4.16
N ALA A 133 5.47 6.66 2.97
CA ALA A 133 4.72 5.91 1.97
C ALA A 133 5.63 4.86 1.28
N SER A 134 6.04 3.85 2.03
CA SER A 134 6.96 2.80 1.57
C SER A 134 6.43 2.05 0.34
N GLY A 135 7.29 1.85 -0.66
CA GLY A 135 6.94 1.11 -1.87
C GLY A 135 5.99 1.83 -2.83
N SER A 136 5.60 3.07 -2.52
CA SER A 136 4.57 3.84 -3.25
C SER A 136 4.85 4.01 -4.74
N ALA A 137 6.13 4.09 -5.14
CA ALA A 137 6.51 4.26 -6.54
C ALA A 137 6.06 3.12 -7.47
N ASN A 138 5.76 1.94 -6.92
CA ASN A 138 5.30 0.77 -7.65
C ASN A 138 3.80 0.47 -7.44
N CYS A 139 3.09 1.27 -6.65
CA CYS A 139 1.69 1.07 -6.35
C CYS A 139 0.78 1.58 -7.49
N ARG A 140 -0.31 0.85 -7.75
CA ARG A 140 -1.42 1.31 -8.60
C ARG A 140 -2.48 2.08 -7.80
N TRP A 141 -2.60 1.74 -6.52
CA TRP A 141 -3.49 2.38 -5.57
C TRP A 141 -2.73 2.69 -4.28
N LEU A 142 -3.01 3.85 -3.72
CA LEU A 142 -2.39 4.31 -2.48
C LEU A 142 -3.46 4.63 -1.45
N LEU A 143 -3.25 4.14 -0.23
CA LEU A 143 -4.13 4.35 0.91
C LEU A 143 -3.62 5.51 1.75
N GLY A 144 -4.51 6.44 2.11
CA GLY A 144 -4.24 7.51 3.07
C GLY A 144 -5.25 7.51 4.22
N GLY A 145 -4.75 7.47 5.46
CA GLY A 145 -5.61 7.65 6.64
C GLY A 145 -6.01 9.13 6.79
N CYS A 146 -7.29 9.37 7.07
CA CYS A 146 -7.85 10.71 7.21
C CYS A 146 -8.73 10.83 8.45
N VAL A 147 -8.74 12.00 9.05
CA VAL A 147 -9.80 12.43 9.99
C VAL A 147 -10.98 12.93 9.18
N VAL A 148 -12.18 12.44 9.50
CA VAL A 148 -13.42 12.94 8.88
C VAL A 148 -13.77 14.29 9.50
N THR A 149 -14.06 15.27 8.64
CA THR A 149 -14.50 16.60 9.06
C THR A 149 -15.85 16.96 8.43
N GLU A 150 -16.62 17.78 9.12
CA GLU A 150 -17.86 18.34 8.65
C GLU A 150 -17.86 19.84 8.97
N ASN A 151 -17.97 20.68 7.94
CA ASN A 151 -17.83 22.15 8.05
C ASN A 151 -16.49 22.54 8.74
N GLY A 152 -15.40 21.86 8.38
CA GLY A 152 -14.06 22.10 8.92
C GLY A 152 -13.83 21.60 10.35
N THR A 153 -14.82 20.94 10.97
CA THR A 153 -14.71 20.44 12.36
C THR A 153 -14.59 18.90 12.36
N PRO A 154 -13.63 18.31 13.11
CA PRO A 154 -13.52 16.88 13.23
C PRO A 154 -14.80 16.22 13.75
N ARG A 155 -15.37 15.30 12.99
CA ARG A 155 -16.50 14.49 13.41
C ARG A 155 -16.04 13.49 14.48
N ARG A 156 -16.89 13.25 15.47
CA ARG A 156 -16.55 12.37 16.59
C ARG A 156 -17.52 11.20 16.68
N LEU A 157 -16.96 10.04 17.00
CA LEU A 157 -17.72 8.85 17.34
C LEU A 157 -18.42 9.04 18.72
N PRO A 158 -19.43 8.22 19.07
CA PRO A 158 -20.13 8.32 20.35
C PRO A 158 -19.25 8.28 21.60
N ASN A 159 -18.05 7.67 21.49
CA ASN A 159 -17.04 7.60 22.54
C ASN A 159 -16.12 8.84 22.60
N GLY A 160 -16.37 9.86 21.78
CA GLY A 160 -15.60 11.10 21.72
C GLY A 160 -14.32 11.07 20.90
N VAL A 161 -13.93 9.90 20.36
CA VAL A 161 -12.73 9.77 19.49
C VAL A 161 -13.05 10.36 18.12
N PRO A 162 -12.09 11.06 17.46
CA PRO A 162 -12.26 11.50 16.08
C PRO A 162 -12.60 10.31 15.17
N GLU A 163 -13.56 10.53 14.27
CA GLU A 163 -13.85 9.54 13.23
C GLU A 163 -12.75 9.55 12.19
N GLU A 164 -12.22 8.37 11.90
CA GLU A 164 -11.17 8.18 10.90
C GLU A 164 -11.66 7.29 9.77
N ARG A 165 -11.13 7.54 8.57
CA ARG A 165 -11.34 6.71 7.39
C ARG A 165 -10.01 6.44 6.69
N ARG A 166 -9.90 5.28 6.04
CA ARG A 166 -8.81 4.94 5.14
C ARG A 166 -9.34 5.00 3.74
N LEU A 167 -8.79 5.92 2.97
CA LEU A 167 -9.26 6.22 1.63
C LEU A 167 -8.23 5.74 0.61
N LEU A 168 -8.71 5.15 -0.48
CA LEU A 168 -7.87 4.59 -1.54
C LEU A 168 -7.92 5.50 -2.77
N PHE A 169 -6.77 5.88 -3.27
CA PHE A 169 -6.58 6.77 -4.41
C PHE A 169 -5.86 6.04 -5.54
N PRO A 170 -6.31 6.18 -6.79
CA PRO A 170 -5.49 5.80 -7.92
C PRO A 170 -4.14 6.55 -7.88
N ALA A 171 -3.04 5.87 -8.21
CA ALA A 171 -1.70 6.45 -8.09
C ALA A 171 -1.52 7.76 -8.87
N GLU A 172 -2.23 7.92 -10.00
CA GLU A 172 -2.22 9.14 -10.81
C GLU A 172 -2.84 10.37 -10.12
N ARG A 173 -3.57 10.17 -9.02
CA ARG A 173 -4.13 11.25 -8.19
C ARG A 173 -3.22 11.63 -7.03
N VAL A 174 -2.12 10.93 -6.85
CA VAL A 174 -1.21 11.10 -5.72
C VAL A 174 0.12 11.69 -6.19
N THR A 175 0.55 12.76 -5.55
CA THR A 175 1.91 13.29 -5.75
C THR A 175 2.88 12.58 -4.81
N LEU A 176 3.98 12.07 -5.35
CA LEU A 176 5.06 11.49 -4.57
C LEU A 176 6.22 12.47 -4.48
N ALA A 177 6.64 12.82 -3.26
CA ALA A 177 7.79 13.67 -3.00
C ALA A 177 8.98 12.82 -2.51
N ASP A 178 10.14 13.04 -3.12
CA ASP A 178 11.37 12.34 -2.77
C ASP A 178 12.00 12.94 -1.50
N THR A 179 11.47 12.53 -0.36
CA THR A 179 11.91 13.00 0.97
C THR A 179 12.63 11.91 1.78
N TRP A 180 12.83 10.70 1.20
CA TRP A 180 13.43 9.57 1.91
C TRP A 180 14.95 9.53 1.74
N HIS A 181 15.67 10.12 2.71
CA HIS A 181 17.12 10.10 2.80
C HIS A 181 17.53 9.51 4.15
N SER A 182 17.82 8.22 4.18
CA SER A 182 18.10 7.44 5.39
C SER A 182 19.40 6.66 5.27
N SER A 183 19.97 6.25 6.39
CA SER A 183 21.16 5.40 6.46
C SER A 183 20.84 3.90 6.31
N GLY A 184 19.56 3.51 6.31
CA GLY A 184 19.12 2.15 6.14
C GLY A 184 17.73 2.10 5.50
N LEU A 185 17.37 0.94 4.93
CA LEU A 185 16.11 0.77 4.19
C LEU A 185 15.92 1.81 3.07
N CYS A 186 17.01 2.27 2.46
CA CYS A 186 16.97 3.27 1.39
C CYS A 186 16.04 2.83 0.26
N GLY A 187 16.12 1.56 -0.12
CA GLY A 187 15.34 0.97 -1.22
C GLY A 187 13.84 0.88 -0.97
N THR A 188 13.33 1.23 0.21
CA THR A 188 11.88 1.27 0.45
C THR A 188 11.21 2.45 -0.22
N GLY A 189 11.96 3.52 -0.54
CA GLY A 189 11.41 4.74 -1.11
C GLY A 189 10.31 5.35 -0.25
N SER A 190 10.52 5.34 1.09
CA SER A 190 9.52 5.78 2.06
C SER A 190 9.36 7.31 2.10
N GLY A 191 9.28 7.93 0.93
CA GLY A 191 9.01 9.34 0.77
C GLY A 191 7.62 9.75 1.24
N GLU A 192 7.24 10.98 0.94
CA GLU A 192 5.93 11.51 1.27
C GLU A 192 4.98 11.37 0.07
N MET A 193 3.75 10.96 0.33
CA MET A 193 2.66 11.05 -0.63
C MET A 193 1.72 12.20 -0.26
N GLY A 194 1.15 12.86 -1.28
CA GLY A 194 0.24 13.99 -1.11
C GLY A 194 -0.98 13.90 -2.02
N VAL A 195 -2.13 14.31 -1.49
CA VAL A 195 -3.36 14.50 -2.26
C VAL A 195 -3.82 15.94 -2.04
N GLN A 196 -4.01 16.66 -3.14
CA GLN A 196 -4.53 18.01 -3.13
C GLN A 196 -6.06 17.97 -3.17
N PRO A 197 -6.76 18.97 -2.58
CA PRO A 197 -8.20 19.09 -2.74
C PRO A 197 -8.48 19.34 -4.23
N ALA A 198 -8.72 18.30 -4.98
CA ALA A 198 -9.37 18.41 -6.26
C ALA A 198 -10.83 18.04 -6.00
N SER A 199 -11.77 18.62 -6.76
CA SER A 199 -13.13 18.07 -6.85
C SER A 199 -12.99 16.62 -7.28
N ALA A 200 -12.77 15.77 -6.31
CA ALA A 200 -12.44 14.38 -6.49
C ALA A 200 -13.71 13.71 -6.99
N GLY A 201 -13.69 13.27 -8.21
CA GLY A 201 -14.48 12.08 -8.49
C GLY A 201 -14.17 11.08 -7.39
N GLN A 202 -15.19 10.60 -6.71
CA GLN A 202 -15.24 9.78 -5.50
C GLN A 202 -13.93 9.03 -5.16
N PRO A 203 -13.34 9.22 -3.97
CA PRO A 203 -12.33 8.29 -3.49
C PRO A 203 -12.98 6.90 -3.44
N ARG A 204 -12.41 5.94 -4.16
CA ARG A 204 -12.93 4.59 -4.21
C ARG A 204 -12.54 3.86 -2.93
N GLY A 205 -13.53 3.47 -2.14
CA GLY A 205 -13.33 2.68 -0.93
C GLY A 205 -13.08 3.52 0.32
N VAL A 206 -14.02 3.41 1.23
CA VAL A 206 -13.98 3.98 2.59
C VAL A 206 -13.91 2.81 3.57
N LEU A 207 -12.89 2.77 4.41
CA LEU A 207 -12.73 1.82 5.50
C LEU A 207 -12.99 2.48 6.84
#